data_f09a366f7d7b220d925e2b313f0d1935
#
_entry.id   f09a366f7d7b220d925e2b313f0d1935
#
_cell.length_a   1.000
_cell.length_b   1.000
_cell.length_c   1.000
_cell.angle_alpha   90.00
_cell.angle_beta   90.00
_cell.angle_gamma   90.00
#
_symmetry.space_group_name_H-M   'P 1'
#
loop_
_entity.id
_entity.type
_entity.pdbx_description
1 polymer ?
#
loop_
_entity_poly.entity_id
_entity_poly.type
_entity_poly.pdbx_seq_one_letter_code
_entity_poly.pdbx_strand_id
1 'polypeptide(L)'
;MRYRYGYLDPELVRQLLGELGLRRLFNHLLLQAGGDVEEAMRWMRALQEQGYLDPSVDLEEFFARLTDQNILGTDGNGNLVLAPGGERQIRRDALDQIFGGLKKSSVGYHSVASSGQGTERLTETRIYQFGDDPTSIDGVRTLQNAMKHGDPADPISIAEEDFEVFETEHNSNCATVVMIDISHSMILYGEDRITPAKKVALALTELILTKYPKDAIDVVLLSLIHI
;
A
#
# COMPACT_ATOMS: atom_id res chain seq x y z
N MET A 1 -0.83 27.52 11.04
CA MET A 1 -2.00 28.13 10.38
C MET A 1 -3.05 27.05 10.25
N ARG A 2 -4.16 27.11 11.02
CA ARG A 2 -5.27 26.13 10.95
C ARG A 2 -6.21 26.59 9.86
N TYR A 3 -6.23 25.90 8.74
CA TYR A 3 -7.25 26.12 7.72
C TYR A 3 -8.55 25.45 8.18
N ARG A 4 -9.58 26.27 8.48
CA ARG A 4 -10.94 25.78 8.71
C ARG A 4 -11.60 25.59 7.34
N TYR A 5 -11.84 24.35 6.94
CA TYR A 5 -12.80 24.07 5.88
C TYR A 5 -14.18 24.43 6.39
N GLY A 6 -14.73 25.56 5.93
CA GLY A 6 -15.96 26.13 6.46
C GLY A 6 -17.25 25.58 5.87
N TYR A 7 -17.21 24.63 4.94
CA TYR A 7 -18.42 24.14 4.28
C TYR A 7 -18.32 22.65 3.93
N LEU A 8 -19.07 21.83 4.63
CA LEU A 8 -19.36 20.47 4.18
C LEU A 8 -20.54 20.56 3.19
N ASP A 9 -20.35 20.04 1.98
CA ASP A 9 -21.42 19.98 0.98
C ASP A 9 -22.52 19.02 1.47
N PRO A 10 -23.79 19.50 1.65
CA PRO A 10 -24.88 18.67 2.13
C PRO A 10 -25.19 17.46 1.23
N GLU A 11 -24.98 17.61 -0.07
CA GLU A 11 -25.17 16.51 -1.02
C GLU A 11 -24.13 15.43 -0.83
N LEU A 12 -22.87 15.80 -0.61
CA LEU A 12 -21.79 14.86 -0.31
C LEU A 12 -22.07 14.09 0.99
N VAL A 13 -22.57 14.77 2.03
CA VAL A 13 -22.95 14.13 3.30
C VAL A 13 -24.07 13.11 3.09
N ARG A 14 -25.13 13.46 2.34
CA ARG A 14 -26.23 12.54 2.03
C ARG A 14 -25.75 11.33 1.23
N GLN A 15 -24.88 11.54 0.24
CA GLN A 15 -24.29 10.46 -0.55
C GLN A 15 -23.45 9.54 0.32
N LEU A 16 -22.60 10.09 1.20
CA LEU A 16 -21.77 9.32 2.12
C LEU A 16 -22.61 8.52 3.14
N LEU A 17 -23.72 9.06 3.60
CA LEU A 17 -24.63 8.36 4.52
C LEU A 17 -25.49 7.30 3.83
N GLY A 18 -25.99 7.57 2.62
CA GLY A 18 -26.86 6.66 1.89
C GLY A 18 -26.16 5.39 1.41
N GLU A 19 -24.90 5.51 0.96
CA GLU A 19 -24.17 4.40 0.36
C GLU A 19 -23.22 3.68 1.35
N LEU A 20 -22.74 4.35 2.37
CA LEU A 20 -21.49 3.96 3.02
C LEU A 20 -21.52 3.86 4.54
N GLY A 21 -22.57 4.33 5.16
CA GLY A 21 -22.73 4.27 6.63
C GLY A 21 -21.80 5.22 7.40
N LEU A 22 -22.06 5.30 8.69
CA LEU A 22 -21.47 6.25 9.64
C LEU A 22 -19.95 6.22 9.67
N ARG A 23 -19.36 5.02 9.52
CA ARG A 23 -17.91 4.81 9.56
C ARG A 23 -17.17 5.48 8.40
N ARG A 24 -17.72 5.43 7.20
CA ARG A 24 -17.06 6.05 6.04
C ARG A 24 -17.21 7.56 6.05
N LEU A 25 -18.32 8.07 6.58
CA LEU A 25 -18.45 9.50 6.86
C LEU A 25 -17.37 9.95 7.86
N PHE A 26 -17.21 9.23 8.97
CA PHE A 26 -16.16 9.52 9.95
C PHE A 26 -14.75 9.50 9.34
N ASN A 27 -14.43 8.46 8.55
CA ASN A 27 -13.14 8.37 7.86
C ASN A 27 -12.92 9.56 6.88
N HIS A 28 -13.97 9.99 6.18
CA HIS A 28 -13.88 11.17 5.31
C HIS A 28 -13.60 12.45 6.11
N LEU A 29 -14.34 12.68 7.19
CA LEU A 29 -14.15 13.82 8.08
C LEU A 29 -12.75 13.82 8.72
N LEU A 30 -12.28 12.65 9.13
CA LEU A 30 -10.95 12.49 9.70
C LEU A 30 -9.85 12.85 8.69
N LEU A 31 -10.00 12.48 7.42
CA LEU A 31 -9.07 12.90 6.36
C LEU A 31 -9.09 14.42 6.12
N GLN A 32 -10.27 15.04 6.18
CA GLN A 32 -10.40 16.49 6.09
C GLN A 32 -9.80 17.18 7.31
N ALA A 33 -10.02 16.67 8.51
CA ALA A 33 -9.44 17.18 9.76
C ALA A 33 -7.91 16.96 9.85
N GLY A 34 -7.29 16.32 8.84
CA GLY A 34 -5.86 16.07 8.85
C GLY A 34 -5.41 14.99 9.84
N GLY A 35 -6.33 14.10 10.23
CA GLY A 35 -6.09 13.05 11.21
C GLY A 35 -6.45 13.42 12.65
N ASP A 36 -6.95 14.64 12.87
CA ASP A 36 -7.44 15.08 14.18
C ASP A 36 -8.78 14.41 14.49
N VAL A 37 -8.74 13.40 15.38
CA VAL A 37 -9.89 12.59 15.77
C VAL A 37 -10.95 13.44 16.50
N GLU A 38 -10.50 14.32 17.39
CA GLU A 38 -11.43 15.16 18.16
C GLU A 38 -12.15 16.17 17.27
N GLU A 39 -11.45 16.70 16.27
CA GLU A 39 -12.07 17.60 15.29
C GLU A 39 -13.08 16.86 14.40
N ALA A 40 -12.75 15.66 13.95
CA ALA A 40 -13.67 14.82 13.18
C ALA A 40 -14.92 14.45 14.00
N MET A 41 -14.76 14.13 15.26
CA MET A 41 -15.89 13.85 16.18
C MET A 41 -16.77 15.08 16.39
N ARG A 42 -16.18 16.27 16.56
CA ARG A 42 -16.93 17.53 16.67
C ARG A 42 -17.75 17.78 15.41
N TRP A 43 -17.19 17.53 14.25
CA TRP A 43 -17.92 17.70 12.99
C TRP A 43 -19.07 16.68 12.86
N MET A 44 -18.88 15.43 13.30
CA MET A 44 -19.98 14.44 13.35
C MET A 44 -21.16 14.92 14.20
N ARG A 45 -20.86 15.45 15.40
CA ARG A 45 -21.91 16.00 16.30
C ARG A 45 -22.60 17.22 15.69
N ALA A 46 -21.82 18.11 15.07
CA ALA A 46 -22.40 19.28 14.37
C ALA A 46 -23.31 18.88 13.21
N LEU A 47 -22.97 17.83 12.45
CA LEU A 47 -23.84 17.28 11.41
C LEU A 47 -25.13 16.70 11.97
N GLN A 48 -25.10 16.08 13.13
CA GLN A 48 -26.31 15.58 13.80
C GLN A 48 -27.17 16.74 14.31
N GLU A 49 -26.59 17.76 14.92
CA GLU A 49 -27.29 18.97 15.36
C GLU A 49 -27.97 19.72 14.20
N GLN A 50 -27.35 19.74 13.03
CA GLN A 50 -27.86 20.34 11.81
C GLN A 50 -28.91 19.47 11.07
N GLY A 51 -29.18 18.25 11.59
CA GLY A 51 -30.18 17.35 11.00
C GLY A 51 -29.71 16.59 9.75
N TYR A 52 -28.43 16.55 9.45
CA TYR A 52 -27.87 15.71 8.39
C TYR A 52 -27.70 14.26 8.81
N LEU A 53 -27.54 14.01 10.11
CA LEU A 53 -27.53 12.68 10.72
C LEU A 53 -28.86 12.46 11.44
N ASP A 54 -29.35 11.23 11.39
CA ASP A 54 -30.55 10.85 12.16
C ASP A 54 -30.31 11.06 13.65
N PRO A 55 -31.17 11.80 14.36
CA PRO A 55 -31.06 12.02 15.79
C PRO A 55 -31.07 10.74 16.64
N SER A 56 -31.60 9.64 16.09
CA SER A 56 -31.62 8.33 16.76
C SER A 56 -30.25 7.63 16.79
N VAL A 57 -29.29 8.12 16.00
CA VAL A 57 -27.93 7.57 15.97
C VAL A 57 -27.18 8.00 17.24
N ASP A 58 -26.83 7.04 18.05
CA ASP A 58 -25.97 7.26 19.23
C ASP A 58 -24.50 7.37 18.80
N LEU A 59 -24.00 8.60 18.68
CA LEU A 59 -22.61 8.86 18.32
C LEU A 59 -21.64 8.44 19.42
N GLU A 60 -22.03 8.50 20.69
CA GLU A 60 -21.15 8.09 21.80
C GLU A 60 -20.95 6.57 21.78
N GLU A 61 -22.02 5.80 21.55
CA GLU A 61 -21.93 4.35 21.33
C GLU A 61 -21.08 4.03 20.09
N PHE A 62 -21.23 4.81 19.01
CA PHE A 62 -20.42 4.64 17.81
C PHE A 62 -18.93 4.85 18.09
N PHE A 63 -18.55 5.90 18.81
CA PHE A 63 -17.15 6.17 19.15
C PHE A 63 -16.58 5.13 20.13
N ALA A 64 -17.38 4.69 21.11
CA ALA A 64 -17.00 3.61 22.02
C ALA A 64 -16.70 2.32 21.25
N ARG A 65 -17.54 1.95 20.27
CA ARG A 65 -17.28 0.80 19.39
C ARG A 65 -16.01 0.93 18.57
N LEU A 66 -15.68 2.13 18.09
CA LEU A 66 -14.42 2.37 17.37
C LEU A 66 -13.20 2.16 18.29
N THR A 67 -13.32 2.53 19.57
CA THR A 67 -12.28 2.30 20.57
C THR A 67 -12.12 0.81 20.89
N ASP A 68 -13.22 0.09 21.10
CA ASP A 68 -13.22 -1.35 21.34
C ASP A 68 -12.62 -2.15 20.15
N GLN A 69 -12.80 -1.65 18.93
CA GLN A 69 -12.24 -2.22 17.72
C GLN A 69 -10.77 -1.83 17.48
N ASN A 70 -10.14 -1.13 18.43
CA ASN A 70 -8.77 -0.62 18.30
C ASN A 70 -8.54 0.26 17.05
N ILE A 71 -9.58 1.02 16.68
CA ILE A 71 -9.53 2.03 15.62
C ILE A 71 -9.15 3.37 16.21
N LEU A 72 -9.72 3.70 17.36
CA LEU A 72 -9.35 4.83 18.20
C LEU A 72 -8.58 4.35 19.41
N GLY A 73 -7.68 5.18 19.90
CA GLY A 73 -6.93 4.97 21.14
C GLY A 73 -6.75 6.29 21.87
N THR A 74 -6.08 6.25 23.01
CA THR A 74 -5.71 7.45 23.77
C THR A 74 -4.20 7.61 23.79
N ASP A 75 -3.74 8.85 23.60
CA ASP A 75 -2.34 9.18 23.78
C ASP A 75 -1.96 9.27 25.27
N GLY A 76 -0.67 9.47 25.57
CA GLY A 76 -0.17 9.62 26.94
C GLY A 76 -0.76 10.82 27.70
N ASN A 77 -1.45 11.76 27.02
CA ASN A 77 -2.10 12.93 27.59
C ASN A 77 -3.63 12.75 27.74
N GLY A 78 -4.17 11.58 27.34
CA GLY A 78 -5.58 11.29 27.38
C GLY A 78 -6.41 11.80 26.19
N ASN A 79 -5.76 12.34 25.15
CA ASN A 79 -6.45 12.76 23.94
C ASN A 79 -6.76 11.55 23.04
N LEU A 80 -7.91 11.59 22.36
CA LEU A 80 -8.25 10.56 21.38
C LEU A 80 -7.39 10.69 20.13
N VAL A 81 -6.76 9.60 19.77
CA VAL A 81 -5.89 9.49 18.59
C VAL A 81 -6.26 8.28 17.76
N LEU A 82 -5.83 8.28 16.51
CA LEU A 82 -5.99 7.11 15.65
C LEU A 82 -5.05 6.00 16.11
N ALA A 83 -5.59 4.82 16.41
CA ALA A 83 -4.80 3.65 16.72
C ALA A 83 -4.20 3.01 15.46
N PRO A 84 -3.13 2.21 15.55
CA PRO A 84 -2.52 1.53 14.39
C PRO A 84 -3.50 0.66 13.60
N GLY A 85 -4.51 0.08 14.28
CA GLY A 85 -5.61 -0.64 13.64
C GLY A 85 -6.48 0.26 12.77
N GLY A 86 -6.76 1.47 13.25
CA GLY A 86 -7.52 2.48 12.52
C GLY A 86 -6.79 3.01 11.30
N GLU A 87 -5.49 3.27 11.41
CA GLU A 87 -4.68 3.69 10.25
C GLU A 87 -4.72 2.66 9.13
N ARG A 88 -4.52 1.39 9.46
CA ARG A 88 -4.59 0.30 8.48
C ARG A 88 -5.97 0.20 7.84
N GLN A 89 -7.02 0.38 8.64
CA GLN A 89 -8.39 0.32 8.14
C GLN A 89 -8.70 1.47 7.17
N ILE A 90 -8.27 2.69 7.47
CA ILE A 90 -8.45 3.85 6.59
C ILE A 90 -7.73 3.64 5.26
N ARG A 91 -6.50 3.09 5.28
CA ARG A 91 -5.78 2.75 4.05
C ARG A 91 -6.51 1.71 3.22
N ARG A 92 -7.06 0.66 3.84
CA ARG A 92 -7.87 -0.36 3.16
C ARG A 92 -9.16 0.21 2.58
N ASP A 93 -9.87 1.03 3.34
CA ASP A 93 -11.09 1.69 2.87
C ASP A 93 -10.78 2.61 1.68
N ALA A 94 -9.66 3.32 1.69
CA ALA A 94 -9.19 4.12 0.57
C ALA A 94 -8.82 3.25 -0.65
N LEU A 95 -8.15 2.12 -0.43
CA LEU A 95 -7.82 1.15 -1.48
C LEU A 95 -9.08 0.60 -2.14
N ASP A 96 -10.07 0.20 -1.35
CA ASP A 96 -11.34 -0.33 -1.85
C ASP A 96 -12.14 0.73 -2.64
N GLN A 97 -12.11 1.99 -2.19
CA GLN A 97 -12.80 3.09 -2.89
C GLN A 97 -12.15 3.43 -4.23
N ILE A 98 -10.83 3.45 -4.30
CA ILE A 98 -10.09 3.90 -5.49
C ILE A 98 -9.82 2.74 -6.45
N PHE A 99 -9.50 1.57 -5.91
CA PHE A 99 -9.05 0.41 -6.67
C PHE A 99 -9.97 -0.81 -6.52
N GLY A 100 -11.16 -0.65 -5.95
CA GLY A 100 -12.10 -1.77 -5.69
C GLY A 100 -12.51 -2.57 -6.93
N GLY A 101 -12.33 -2.00 -8.14
CA GLY A 101 -12.51 -2.71 -9.41
C GLY A 101 -11.31 -3.58 -9.83
N LEU A 102 -10.17 -3.48 -9.15
CA LEU A 102 -8.99 -4.27 -9.47
C LEU A 102 -9.19 -5.72 -8.98
N LYS A 103 -9.00 -6.67 -9.87
CA LYS A 103 -9.01 -8.10 -9.50
C LYS A 103 -7.88 -8.38 -8.51
N LYS A 104 -8.19 -9.11 -7.44
CA LYS A 104 -7.17 -9.63 -6.53
C LYS A 104 -6.23 -10.53 -7.34
N SER A 105 -4.98 -10.11 -7.50
CA SER A 105 -3.92 -10.92 -8.08
C SER A 105 -2.98 -11.40 -6.97
N SER A 106 -2.19 -12.45 -7.25
CA SER A 106 -1.12 -12.91 -6.38
C SER A 106 -0.12 -11.78 -6.05
N VAL A 107 0.72 -12.01 -5.03
CA VAL A 107 1.85 -11.14 -4.71
C VAL A 107 2.60 -10.78 -5.99
N GLY A 108 2.84 -9.50 -6.22
CA GLY A 108 3.54 -9.02 -7.40
C GLY A 108 5.04 -9.04 -7.17
N TYR A 109 5.77 -9.30 -8.26
CA TYR A 109 7.23 -9.22 -8.32
C TYR A 109 7.61 -8.32 -9.49
N HIS A 110 8.67 -7.55 -9.32
CA HIS A 110 9.26 -6.81 -10.44
C HIS A 110 10.28 -7.71 -11.12
N SER A 111 9.86 -8.44 -12.15
CA SER A 111 10.77 -9.24 -12.95
C SER A 111 11.66 -8.32 -13.79
N VAL A 112 12.97 -8.52 -13.71
CA VAL A 112 13.94 -7.83 -14.55
C VAL A 112 14.37 -8.79 -15.66
N ALA A 113 14.36 -8.33 -16.90
CA ALA A 113 14.67 -9.14 -18.08
C ALA A 113 16.15 -9.56 -18.19
N SER A 114 17.03 -9.13 -17.26
CA SER A 114 18.42 -9.52 -17.22
C SER A 114 18.63 -10.68 -16.25
N SER A 115 19.20 -11.79 -16.76
CA SER A 115 19.70 -12.86 -15.91
C SER A 115 20.84 -12.33 -15.04
N GLY A 116 20.75 -12.48 -13.75
CA GLY A 116 21.77 -12.08 -12.80
C GLY A 116 21.60 -12.86 -11.50
N GLN A 117 22.49 -12.64 -10.53
CA GLN A 117 22.56 -13.40 -9.30
C GLN A 117 21.36 -13.13 -8.37
N GLY A 118 20.20 -13.69 -8.68
CA GLY A 118 19.03 -13.69 -7.78
C GLY A 118 19.13 -14.79 -6.73
N THR A 119 18.42 -14.61 -5.61
CA THR A 119 18.47 -15.55 -4.46
C THR A 119 17.50 -16.72 -4.59
N GLU A 120 16.50 -16.65 -5.45
CA GLU A 120 15.51 -17.74 -5.63
C GLU A 120 15.84 -18.55 -6.88
N ARG A 121 16.08 -19.86 -6.68
CA ARG A 121 16.33 -20.80 -7.76
C ARG A 121 15.04 -21.12 -8.48
N LEU A 122 15.06 -21.00 -9.80
CA LEU A 122 14.01 -21.55 -10.66
C LEU A 122 14.22 -23.03 -10.91
N THR A 123 13.20 -23.72 -11.37
CA THR A 123 13.31 -25.15 -11.81
C THR A 123 13.94 -25.26 -13.20
N GLU A 124 14.06 -24.16 -13.92
CA GLU A 124 14.65 -24.08 -15.24
C GLU A 124 16.16 -23.98 -15.13
N THR A 125 16.87 -24.65 -16.04
CA THR A 125 18.32 -24.65 -16.09
C THR A 125 18.79 -24.15 -17.44
N ARG A 126 19.96 -23.55 -17.47
CA ARG A 126 20.66 -23.11 -18.68
C ARG A 126 22.12 -23.58 -18.68
N ILE A 127 22.76 -23.53 -19.83
CA ILE A 127 24.20 -23.83 -19.94
C ILE A 127 24.99 -22.80 -19.13
N TYR A 128 26.00 -23.29 -18.40
CA TYR A 128 26.94 -22.47 -17.64
C TYR A 128 27.63 -21.43 -18.51
N GLN A 129 27.76 -20.23 -17.98
CA GLN A 129 28.55 -19.16 -18.58
C GLN A 129 29.62 -18.68 -17.58
N PHE A 130 30.78 -18.28 -18.10
CA PHE A 130 31.84 -17.76 -17.26
C PHE A 130 31.36 -16.58 -16.40
N GLY A 131 31.47 -16.71 -15.08
CA GLY A 131 30.97 -15.75 -14.10
C GLY A 131 29.72 -16.18 -13.34
N ASP A 132 29.12 -17.32 -13.69
CA ASP A 132 28.03 -17.91 -12.91
C ASP A 132 28.51 -18.42 -11.55
N ASP A 133 27.64 -18.35 -10.56
CA ASP A 133 27.93 -18.84 -9.22
C ASP A 133 28.02 -20.38 -9.23
N PRO A 134 29.18 -20.98 -8.84
CA PRO A 134 29.32 -22.42 -8.76
C PRO A 134 28.30 -23.12 -7.87
N THR A 135 27.72 -22.40 -6.91
CA THR A 135 26.66 -22.96 -6.02
C THR A 135 25.32 -23.17 -6.74
N SER A 136 25.13 -22.58 -7.92
CA SER A 136 23.93 -22.73 -8.73
C SER A 136 24.03 -23.88 -9.74
N ILE A 137 25.13 -24.63 -9.79
CA ILE A 137 25.30 -25.76 -10.71
C ILE A 137 24.31 -26.87 -10.37
N ASP A 138 23.57 -27.36 -11.39
CA ASP A 138 22.79 -28.58 -11.32
C ASP A 138 23.71 -29.79 -11.59
N GLY A 139 24.23 -30.40 -10.54
CA GLY A 139 25.11 -31.55 -10.65
C GLY A 139 24.49 -32.76 -11.32
N VAL A 140 23.16 -32.93 -11.22
CA VAL A 140 22.45 -34.07 -11.83
C VAL A 140 22.38 -33.90 -13.35
N ARG A 141 21.98 -32.73 -13.83
CA ARG A 141 21.94 -32.47 -15.27
C ARG A 141 23.33 -32.41 -15.88
N THR A 142 24.29 -31.79 -15.20
CA THR A 142 25.71 -31.80 -15.62
C THR A 142 26.21 -33.21 -15.82
N LEU A 143 25.97 -34.12 -14.87
CA LEU A 143 26.39 -35.51 -15.01
C LEU A 143 25.66 -36.22 -16.15
N GLN A 144 24.36 -35.97 -16.31
CA GLN A 144 23.57 -36.54 -17.42
C GLN A 144 24.11 -36.06 -18.79
N ASN A 145 24.54 -34.81 -18.91
CA ASN A 145 25.15 -34.29 -20.13
C ASN A 145 26.50 -34.95 -20.41
N ALA A 146 27.38 -35.01 -19.42
CA ALA A 146 28.65 -35.70 -19.53
C ALA A 146 28.50 -37.16 -19.97
N MET A 147 27.52 -37.87 -19.45
CA MET A 147 27.26 -39.26 -19.82
C MET A 147 26.74 -39.47 -21.27
N LYS A 148 26.22 -38.42 -21.93
CA LYS A 148 25.71 -38.54 -23.31
C LYS A 148 26.82 -38.70 -24.34
N HIS A 149 28.02 -38.14 -24.05
CA HIS A 149 29.18 -38.19 -24.98
C HIS A 149 30.43 -38.81 -24.34
N GLY A 150 30.28 -39.35 -23.11
CA GLY A 150 31.37 -40.08 -22.45
C GLY A 150 31.82 -41.30 -23.24
N ASP A 151 33.13 -41.59 -23.23
CA ASP A 151 33.68 -42.81 -23.75
C ASP A 151 33.25 -44.02 -22.83
N PRO A 152 32.87 -45.16 -23.37
CA PRO A 152 32.64 -46.37 -22.57
C PRO A 152 33.80 -46.76 -21.65
N ALA A 153 35.04 -46.36 -21.99
CA ALA A 153 36.24 -46.61 -21.18
C ALA A 153 36.45 -45.52 -20.07
N ASP A 154 35.88 -44.33 -20.24
CA ASP A 154 35.90 -43.23 -19.27
C ASP A 154 34.55 -42.50 -19.29
N PRO A 155 33.55 -43.13 -18.60
CA PRO A 155 32.15 -42.66 -18.75
C PRO A 155 31.86 -41.31 -18.06
N ILE A 156 32.78 -40.75 -17.27
CA ILE A 156 32.57 -39.54 -16.49
C ILE A 156 33.67 -38.51 -16.78
N SER A 157 33.79 -38.13 -18.04
CA SER A 157 34.61 -36.97 -18.41
C SER A 157 33.69 -35.77 -18.53
N ILE A 158 33.78 -34.79 -17.62
CA ILE A 158 32.95 -33.58 -17.60
C ILE A 158 33.71 -32.49 -18.36
N ALA A 159 33.11 -31.99 -19.43
CA ALA A 159 33.60 -30.84 -20.16
C ALA A 159 32.86 -29.55 -19.71
N GLU A 160 33.42 -28.37 -20.05
CA GLU A 160 32.82 -27.09 -19.67
C GLU A 160 31.39 -26.94 -20.21
N GLU A 161 31.12 -27.48 -21.41
CA GLU A 161 29.81 -27.47 -22.07
C GLU A 161 28.73 -28.37 -21.40
N ASP A 162 29.14 -29.24 -20.47
CA ASP A 162 28.21 -30.10 -19.74
C ASP A 162 27.59 -29.42 -18.54
N PHE A 163 28.21 -28.36 -18.06
CA PHE A 163 27.73 -27.68 -16.88
C PHE A 163 26.40 -26.97 -17.15
N GLU A 164 25.39 -27.35 -16.39
CA GLU A 164 24.12 -26.64 -16.32
C GLU A 164 23.98 -25.95 -14.97
N VAL A 165 23.44 -24.74 -15.00
CA VAL A 165 23.14 -23.92 -13.80
C VAL A 165 21.64 -23.67 -13.71
N PHE A 166 21.12 -23.67 -12.50
CA PHE A 166 19.76 -23.23 -12.25
C PHE A 166 19.63 -21.74 -12.60
N GLU A 167 18.60 -21.41 -13.34
CA GLU A 167 18.23 -20.01 -13.50
C GLU A 167 17.77 -19.45 -12.17
N THR A 168 18.15 -18.22 -11.91
CA THR A 168 17.72 -17.48 -10.72
C THR A 168 16.83 -16.32 -11.12
N GLU A 169 15.73 -16.16 -10.41
CA GLU A 169 14.80 -15.05 -10.65
C GLU A 169 15.38 -13.77 -10.04
N HIS A 170 15.57 -12.75 -10.86
CA HIS A 170 15.90 -11.41 -10.39
C HIS A 170 14.64 -10.69 -9.97
N ASN A 171 14.38 -10.68 -8.68
CA ASN A 171 13.40 -9.81 -8.09
C ASN A 171 14.07 -8.52 -7.64
N SER A 172 13.77 -7.41 -8.31
CA SER A 172 14.20 -6.10 -7.85
C SER A 172 13.19 -5.54 -6.84
N ASN A 173 13.69 -4.88 -5.80
CA ASN A 173 12.86 -4.07 -4.91
C ASN A 173 12.71 -2.67 -5.51
N CYS A 174 11.51 -2.11 -5.41
CA CYS A 174 11.24 -0.75 -5.83
C CYS A 174 11.11 0.17 -4.61
N ALA A 175 11.72 1.34 -4.66
CA ALA A 175 11.48 2.41 -3.70
C ALA A 175 10.61 3.48 -4.37
N THR A 176 9.40 3.67 -3.86
CA THR A 176 8.42 4.62 -4.38
C THR A 176 8.33 5.83 -3.45
N VAL A 177 8.40 7.03 -3.99
CA VAL A 177 8.13 8.27 -3.24
C VAL A 177 6.89 8.92 -3.83
N VAL A 178 5.85 9.05 -3.00
CA VAL A 178 4.61 9.77 -3.35
C VAL A 178 4.72 11.20 -2.83
N MET A 179 4.70 12.16 -3.74
CA MET A 179 4.73 13.58 -3.38
C MET A 179 3.34 14.18 -3.50
N ILE A 180 2.83 14.76 -2.40
CA ILE A 180 1.53 15.43 -2.36
C ILE A 180 1.77 16.91 -2.23
N ASP A 181 1.29 17.67 -3.22
CA ASP A 181 1.27 19.13 -3.12
C ASP A 181 0.14 19.57 -2.18
N ILE A 182 0.50 20.27 -1.11
CA ILE A 182 -0.41 20.90 -0.15
C ILE A 182 -0.33 22.42 -0.21
N SER A 183 0.13 22.97 -1.33
CA SER A 183 0.21 24.42 -1.53
C SER A 183 -1.17 25.07 -1.50
N HIS A 184 -1.20 26.37 -1.28
CA HIS A 184 -2.44 27.15 -1.18
C HIS A 184 -3.33 27.03 -2.44
N SER A 185 -2.73 26.85 -3.61
CA SER A 185 -3.46 26.62 -4.88
C SER A 185 -4.33 25.38 -4.88
N MET A 186 -4.05 24.38 -4.04
CA MET A 186 -4.86 23.17 -3.92
C MET A 186 -6.19 23.40 -3.19
N ILE A 187 -6.37 24.57 -2.57
CA ILE A 187 -7.56 24.97 -1.80
C ILE A 187 -8.29 26.15 -2.46
N LEU A 188 -7.62 26.83 -3.41
CA LEU A 188 -8.22 27.97 -4.12
C LEU A 188 -9.43 27.53 -4.94
N TYR A 189 -10.44 28.43 -5.00
CA TYR A 189 -11.67 28.24 -5.77
C TYR A 189 -12.74 27.35 -5.16
N GLY A 190 -12.65 27.01 -3.84
CA GLY A 190 -13.70 26.24 -3.16
C GLY A 190 -13.70 24.74 -3.46
N GLU A 191 -12.76 24.25 -4.24
CA GLU A 191 -12.58 22.82 -4.52
C GLU A 191 -11.56 22.21 -3.53
N ASP A 192 -11.99 21.17 -2.82
CA ASP A 192 -11.10 20.37 -1.99
C ASP A 192 -10.35 19.35 -2.86
N ARG A 193 -9.13 19.68 -3.27
CA ARG A 193 -8.24 18.79 -4.03
C ARG A 193 -7.30 18.00 -3.13
N ILE A 194 -7.15 18.39 -1.88
CA ILE A 194 -6.23 17.75 -0.91
C ILE A 194 -6.80 16.43 -0.41
N THR A 195 -8.09 16.39 -0.05
CA THR A 195 -8.70 15.14 0.45
C THR A 195 -8.66 13.99 -0.57
N PRO A 196 -9.00 14.19 -1.86
CA PRO A 196 -8.80 13.18 -2.88
C PRO A 196 -7.34 12.74 -3.04
N ALA A 197 -6.38 13.69 -3.01
CA ALA A 197 -4.97 13.37 -3.12
C ALA A 197 -4.48 12.51 -1.93
N LYS A 198 -4.90 12.83 -0.70
CA LYS A 198 -4.63 12.01 0.49
C LYS A 198 -5.22 10.59 0.34
N LYS A 199 -6.45 10.47 -0.14
CA LYS A 199 -7.08 9.16 -0.37
C LYS A 199 -6.30 8.30 -1.37
N VAL A 200 -5.86 8.90 -2.48
CA VAL A 200 -5.05 8.21 -3.49
C VAL A 200 -3.72 7.74 -2.90
N ALA A 201 -3.03 8.61 -2.13
CA ALA A 201 -1.77 8.26 -1.48
C ALA A 201 -1.93 7.11 -0.48
N LEU A 202 -2.97 7.14 0.35
CA LEU A 202 -3.28 6.06 1.30
C LEU A 202 -3.61 4.74 0.58
N ALA A 203 -4.41 4.80 -0.50
CA ALA A 203 -4.75 3.66 -1.31
C ALA A 203 -3.51 3.04 -1.98
N LEU A 204 -2.63 3.88 -2.54
CA LEU A 204 -1.39 3.43 -3.17
C LEU A 204 -0.42 2.82 -2.13
N THR A 205 -0.33 3.43 -0.95
CA THR A 205 0.47 2.89 0.15
C THR A 205 0.00 1.49 0.54
N GLU A 206 -1.30 1.29 0.75
CA GLU A 206 -1.84 -0.03 1.09
C GLU A 206 -1.67 -1.03 -0.05
N LEU A 207 -1.83 -0.60 -1.31
CA LEU A 207 -1.60 -1.45 -2.49
C LEU A 207 -0.16 -1.95 -2.54
N ILE A 208 0.82 -1.06 -2.39
CA ILE A 208 2.24 -1.42 -2.44
C ILE A 208 2.61 -2.34 -1.28
N LEU A 209 2.26 -1.97 -0.04
CA LEU A 209 2.58 -2.78 1.14
C LEU A 209 1.93 -4.17 1.11
N THR A 210 0.76 -4.30 0.45
CA THR A 210 0.05 -5.58 0.37
C THR A 210 0.50 -6.42 -0.80
N LYS A 211 0.71 -5.81 -1.97
CA LYS A 211 1.02 -6.52 -3.21
C LYS A 211 2.52 -6.74 -3.42
N TYR A 212 3.34 -5.81 -2.94
CA TYR A 212 4.79 -5.81 -3.10
C TYR A 212 5.48 -5.66 -1.74
N PRO A 213 5.47 -6.69 -0.89
CA PRO A 213 5.93 -6.58 0.50
C PRO A 213 7.43 -6.31 0.66
N LYS A 214 8.21 -6.46 -0.42
CA LYS A 214 9.65 -6.15 -0.45
C LYS A 214 9.94 -4.71 -0.90
N ASP A 215 8.92 -3.98 -1.38
CA ASP A 215 9.06 -2.60 -1.82
C ASP A 215 8.97 -1.63 -0.64
N ALA A 216 9.65 -0.50 -0.78
CA ALA A 216 9.53 0.62 0.15
C ALA A 216 8.65 1.71 -0.45
N ILE A 217 7.88 2.39 0.40
CA ILE A 217 7.09 3.55 0.03
C ILE A 217 7.20 4.63 1.09
N ASP A 218 7.47 5.87 0.64
CA ASP A 218 7.47 7.07 1.46
C ASP A 218 6.47 8.08 0.90
N VAL A 219 5.86 8.87 1.79
CA VAL A 219 4.95 9.96 1.42
C VAL A 219 5.53 11.29 1.86
N VAL A 220 5.73 12.18 0.92
CA VAL A 220 6.29 13.53 1.15
C VAL A 220 5.24 14.59 0.86
N LEU A 221 5.04 15.49 1.80
CA LEU A 221 4.17 16.66 1.64
C LEU A 221 4.98 17.85 1.16
N LEU A 222 4.60 18.41 0.02
CA LEU A 222 5.22 19.62 -0.53
C LEU A 222 4.33 20.83 -0.25
N SER A 223 4.89 21.85 0.38
CA SER A 223 4.23 23.14 0.56
C SER A 223 5.07 24.23 -0.09
N LEU A 224 4.55 24.80 -1.16
CA LEU A 224 5.15 25.98 -1.77
C LEU A 224 4.61 27.23 -1.04
N ILE A 225 5.41 27.78 -0.15
CA ILE A 225 5.16 29.11 0.41
C ILE A 225 5.74 30.10 -0.59
N HIS A 226 4.88 30.80 -1.31
CA HIS A 226 5.33 32.01 -2.01
C HIS A 226 5.68 33.07 -0.95
N ILE A 227 6.97 33.33 -0.83
CA ILE A 227 7.49 34.50 -0.10
C ILE A 227 7.26 35.72 -0.97
#